data_1bbe9d2dae94e733b633096fe3fa2681
#
_entry.id   1bbe9d2dae94e733b633096fe3fa2681
#
_cell.length_a   1.000
_cell.length_b   1.000
_cell.length_c   1.000
_cell.angle_alpha   90.00
_cell.angle_beta   90.00
_cell.angle_gamma   90.00
#
_symmetry.space_group_name_H-M   'P 1'
#
loop_
_entity.id
_entity.type
_entity.pdbx_description
1 polymer ?
#
loop_
_entity_poly.entity_id
_entity_poly.type
_entity_poly.pdbx_seq_one_letter_code
_entity_poly.pdbx_strand_id
1 'polypeptide(L)'
;NSVVQGNIIVDDIQWSPWLKESSGNGYDAVENRVLVGRQHNGDENGQTRYATAIIKFNGKEVSIVNQITSDSIKESRNVWVSSDANRFMTGRHHSGDENGMTRYQTGIVKFNGKKAKVTHYPEADLVVRESGGLEVLPKDNLVMIGIKHSGDENGLTTYCQGYIVIS
;
A
#
# COMPACT_ATOMS: atom_id res chain seq x y z
N ASN A 1 14.66 26.12 -4.41
CA ASN A 1 14.49 25.24 -4.89
C ASN A 1 15.16 24.04 -4.66
N SER A 2 15.88 23.79 -3.74
CA SER A 2 16.47 22.55 -3.44
C SER A 2 15.42 21.62 -2.85
N VAL A 3 15.28 20.51 -3.48
CA VAL A 3 14.62 19.37 -2.88
C VAL A 3 15.36 19.12 -1.58
N VAL A 4 14.64 19.16 -0.48
CA VAL A 4 15.26 18.81 0.78
C VAL A 4 15.46 17.31 0.73
N GLN A 5 16.67 16.92 0.43
CA GLN A 5 17.06 15.53 0.46
C GLN A 5 17.30 15.08 1.88
N GLY A 6 16.50 15.59 2.81
CA GLY A 6 16.66 15.18 4.18
C GLY A 6 16.50 13.67 4.31
N ASN A 7 16.91 13.14 5.43
CA ASN A 7 16.82 11.71 5.73
C ASN A 7 15.35 11.30 5.82
N ILE A 8 14.83 10.81 4.71
CA ILE A 8 13.50 10.20 4.70
C ILE A 8 13.71 8.73 4.99
N ILE A 9 13.13 8.28 6.10
CA ILE A 9 13.24 6.90 6.55
C ILE A 9 11.85 6.31 6.65
N VAL A 10 11.65 5.16 6.02
CA VAL A 10 10.46 4.33 6.22
C VAL A 10 10.86 3.27 7.23
N ASP A 11 10.26 3.31 8.41
CA ASP A 11 10.76 2.61 9.58
C ASP A 11 9.65 1.90 10.33
N ASP A 12 10.05 1.03 11.25
CA ASP A 12 9.13 0.34 12.15
C ASP A 12 8.06 -0.43 11.38
N ILE A 13 8.50 -1.34 10.50
CA ILE A 13 7.60 -2.18 9.74
C ILE A 13 6.89 -3.15 10.69
N GLN A 14 5.56 -3.15 10.64
CA GLN A 14 4.75 -4.03 11.46
C GLN A 14 3.70 -4.71 10.59
N TRP A 15 3.43 -5.99 10.87
CA TRP A 15 2.41 -6.75 10.18
C TRP A 15 1.08 -6.69 10.93
N SER A 16 -0.01 -6.58 10.19
CA SER A 16 -1.34 -6.72 10.75
C SER A 16 -1.59 -8.16 11.16
N PRO A 17 -2.63 -8.43 11.95
CA PRO A 17 -3.12 -9.80 12.09
C PRO A 17 -3.51 -10.37 10.74
N TRP A 18 -3.57 -11.69 10.65
CA TRP A 18 -4.09 -12.37 9.47
C TRP A 18 -5.59 -12.15 9.37
N LEU A 19 -6.07 -11.83 8.18
CA LEU A 19 -7.48 -11.56 7.89
C LEU A 19 -7.93 -12.47 6.77
N LYS A 20 -9.18 -12.92 6.83
CA LYS A 20 -9.74 -13.68 5.71
C LYS A 20 -9.97 -12.73 4.56
N GLU A 21 -9.41 -13.04 3.39
CA GLU A 21 -9.45 -12.13 2.23
C GLU A 21 -10.87 -11.76 1.83
N SER A 22 -11.78 -12.74 1.79
CA SER A 22 -13.15 -12.53 1.32
C SER A 22 -14.07 -11.85 2.32
N SER A 23 -13.60 -11.54 3.52
CA SER A 23 -14.49 -11.11 4.61
C SER A 23 -15.09 -9.71 4.43
N GLY A 24 -14.49 -8.89 3.60
CA GLY A 24 -14.92 -7.49 3.47
C GLY A 24 -14.37 -6.58 4.55
N ASN A 25 -13.74 -7.14 5.58
CA ASN A 25 -13.26 -6.32 6.69
C ASN A 25 -11.99 -5.53 6.36
N GLY A 26 -11.14 -6.07 5.49
CA GLY A 26 -9.96 -5.39 5.05
C GLY A 26 -9.06 -4.86 6.18
N TYR A 27 -8.18 -3.95 5.82
CA TYR A 27 -7.28 -3.37 6.80
C TYR A 27 -6.98 -1.92 6.45
N ASP A 28 -7.12 -1.04 7.44
CA ASP A 28 -6.65 0.34 7.36
C ASP A 28 -5.51 0.50 8.35
N ALA A 29 -4.44 1.13 7.90
CA ALA A 29 -3.28 1.39 8.75
C ALA A 29 -3.71 2.22 9.95
N VAL A 30 -3.15 1.90 11.12
CA VAL A 30 -3.40 2.71 12.31
C VAL A 30 -2.76 4.09 12.12
N GLU A 31 -3.06 4.99 13.03
CA GLU A 31 -2.69 6.40 12.91
C GLU A 31 -1.23 6.61 12.51
N ASN A 32 -1.04 7.45 11.50
CA ASN A 32 0.27 7.87 10.99
C ASN A 32 1.12 6.74 10.39
N ARG A 33 0.50 5.66 9.95
CA ARG A 33 1.19 4.58 9.25
C ARG A 33 0.68 4.45 7.82
N VAL A 34 1.55 4.00 6.92
CA VAL A 34 1.22 3.76 5.51
C VAL A 34 1.41 2.28 5.19
N LEU A 35 0.73 1.80 4.16
CA LEU A 35 0.94 0.43 3.68
C LEU A 35 2.28 0.36 2.94
N VAL A 36 3.04 -0.69 3.25
CA VAL A 36 4.33 -0.94 2.61
C VAL A 36 4.42 -2.36 2.07
N GLY A 37 3.58 -3.28 2.54
CA GLY A 37 3.67 -4.65 2.11
C GLY A 37 2.38 -5.43 2.29
N ARG A 38 2.37 -6.65 1.75
CA ARG A 38 1.21 -7.53 1.81
C ARG A 38 1.65 -8.98 1.65
N GLN A 39 0.95 -9.88 2.29
CA GLN A 39 1.15 -11.31 2.11
C GLN A 39 -0.22 -11.99 2.04
N HIS A 40 -0.41 -12.84 1.06
CA HIS A 40 -1.66 -13.58 0.88
C HIS A 40 -1.36 -15.03 0.56
N ASN A 41 -2.12 -15.95 1.19
CA ASN A 41 -2.02 -17.37 0.93
C ASN A 41 -3.34 -17.88 0.38
N GLY A 42 -3.28 -18.66 -0.71
CA GLY A 42 -4.44 -19.38 -1.20
C GLY A 42 -5.41 -18.54 -2.00
N ASP A 43 -6.67 -18.94 -1.97
CA ASP A 43 -7.74 -18.28 -2.72
C ASP A 43 -8.43 -17.22 -1.84
N GLU A 44 -9.69 -16.89 -2.17
CA GLU A 44 -10.45 -15.90 -1.42
C GLU A 44 -10.77 -16.34 -0.01
N ASN A 45 -10.70 -17.63 0.28
CA ASN A 45 -10.89 -18.16 1.64
C ASN A 45 -9.58 -18.18 2.42
N GLY A 46 -8.49 -17.81 1.78
CA GLY A 46 -7.19 -17.76 2.43
C GLY A 46 -7.03 -16.52 3.28
N GLN A 47 -5.86 -16.41 3.88
CA GLN A 47 -5.56 -15.37 4.84
C GLN A 47 -4.64 -14.32 4.21
N THR A 48 -4.87 -13.07 4.56
CA THR A 48 -4.09 -11.92 4.10
C THR A 48 -3.62 -11.11 5.30
N ARG A 49 -2.41 -10.59 5.25
CA ARG A 49 -1.96 -9.59 6.22
C ARG A 49 -1.24 -8.46 5.48
N TYR A 50 -1.19 -7.32 6.14
CA TYR A 50 -0.62 -6.11 5.56
C TYR A 50 0.51 -5.60 6.44
N ALA A 51 1.57 -5.14 5.80
CA ALA A 51 2.67 -4.49 6.50
C ALA A 51 2.49 -2.99 6.40
N THR A 52 2.67 -2.31 7.52
CA THR A 52 2.63 -0.85 7.59
C THR A 52 3.92 -0.33 8.19
N ALA A 53 4.20 0.93 7.95
CA ALA A 53 5.39 1.58 8.47
C ALA A 53 5.10 3.04 8.78
N ILE A 54 5.95 3.64 9.60
CA ILE A 54 5.94 5.07 9.82
C ILE A 54 6.95 5.73 8.89
N ILE A 55 6.68 6.97 8.55
CA ILE A 55 7.60 7.78 7.75
C ILE A 55 8.23 8.79 8.69
N LYS A 56 9.55 8.88 8.68
CA LYS A 56 10.28 9.89 9.42
C LYS A 56 11.03 10.80 8.48
N PHE A 57 10.97 12.07 8.75
CA PHE A 57 11.76 13.06 8.03
C PHE A 57 12.68 13.74 9.04
N ASN A 58 14.00 13.60 8.82
CA ASN A 58 15.02 14.09 9.76
C ASN A 58 14.78 13.61 11.20
N GLY A 59 14.38 12.33 11.32
CA GLY A 59 14.18 11.70 12.62
C GLY A 59 12.82 11.95 13.27
N LYS A 60 11.96 12.76 12.64
CA LYS A 60 10.63 13.08 13.19
C LYS A 60 9.54 12.42 12.39
N GLU A 61 8.55 11.85 13.07
CA GLU A 61 7.41 11.24 12.39
C GLU A 61 6.57 12.29 11.70
N VAL A 62 6.01 11.89 10.54
CA VAL A 62 5.09 12.73 9.79
C VAL A 62 3.65 12.40 10.19
N SER A 63 2.74 13.30 9.85
CA SER A 63 1.31 13.08 10.07
C SER A 63 0.65 12.61 8.78
N ILE A 64 -0.36 11.75 8.90
CA ILE A 64 -1.16 11.31 7.76
C ILE A 64 -2.59 11.77 8.01
N VAL A 65 -3.12 12.54 7.08
CA VAL A 65 -4.42 13.19 7.23
C VAL A 65 -5.26 13.00 5.96
N ASN A 66 -6.53 13.36 6.06
CA ASN A 66 -7.46 13.38 4.93
C ASN A 66 -7.56 12.04 4.22
N GLN A 67 -7.76 10.97 4.98
CA GLN A 67 -7.96 9.65 4.40
C GLN A 67 -9.26 9.63 3.60
N ILE A 68 -9.19 9.08 2.39
CA ILE A 68 -10.36 8.89 1.55
C ILE A 68 -10.33 7.46 0.99
N THR A 69 -11.49 6.96 0.61
CA THR A 69 -11.63 5.63 0.05
C THR A 69 -11.92 5.74 -1.45
N SER A 70 -11.26 4.90 -2.23
CA SER A 70 -11.47 4.86 -3.68
C SER A 70 -12.82 4.25 -4.03
N ASP A 71 -13.21 4.40 -5.30
CA ASP A 71 -14.32 3.63 -5.84
C ASP A 71 -13.99 2.14 -5.82
N SER A 72 -15.02 1.31 -5.84
CA SER A 72 -14.85 -0.14 -5.86
C SER A 72 -14.36 -0.61 -7.23
N ILE A 73 -13.42 -1.55 -7.21
CA ILE A 73 -12.82 -2.12 -8.41
C ILE A 73 -12.99 -3.63 -8.33
N LYS A 74 -13.41 -4.25 -9.45
CA LYS A 74 -13.54 -5.70 -9.49
C LYS A 74 -12.15 -6.33 -9.33
N GLU A 75 -12.03 -7.32 -8.44
CA GLU A 75 -10.72 -7.91 -8.12
C GLU A 75 -10.01 -8.45 -9.35
N SER A 76 -10.70 -9.22 -10.19
CA SER A 76 -10.08 -9.86 -11.36
C SER A 76 -9.59 -8.86 -12.42
N ARG A 77 -9.98 -7.60 -12.29
CA ARG A 77 -9.53 -6.51 -13.16
C ARG A 77 -8.88 -5.41 -12.34
N ASN A 78 -8.38 -5.76 -11.18
CA ASN A 78 -7.90 -4.78 -10.23
C ASN A 78 -6.61 -4.17 -10.73
N VAL A 79 -6.73 -2.98 -11.32
CA VAL A 79 -5.58 -2.17 -11.67
C VAL A 79 -5.75 -0.87 -10.92
N TRP A 80 -5.06 -0.74 -9.80
CA TRP A 80 -5.12 0.48 -9.01
C TRP A 80 -3.72 0.97 -8.70
N VAL A 81 -3.45 2.18 -9.14
CA VAL A 81 -2.23 2.90 -8.79
C VAL A 81 -2.69 4.30 -8.42
N SER A 82 -2.16 4.85 -7.36
CA SER A 82 -2.53 6.20 -6.96
C SER A 82 -2.24 7.17 -8.11
N SER A 83 -3.28 7.86 -8.57
CA SER A 83 -3.14 8.85 -9.63
C SER A 83 -2.71 10.20 -9.08
N ASP A 84 -2.75 10.36 -7.76
CA ASP A 84 -2.37 11.61 -7.09
C ASP A 84 -1.07 11.37 -6.33
N ALA A 85 0.01 11.99 -6.79
CA ALA A 85 1.33 11.83 -6.18
C ALA A 85 1.37 12.35 -4.74
N ASN A 86 0.37 13.10 -4.30
CA ASN A 86 0.29 13.58 -2.92
C ASN A 86 -0.38 12.57 -1.98
N ARG A 87 -0.85 11.43 -2.51
CA ARG A 87 -1.59 10.46 -1.69
C ARG A 87 -0.83 9.16 -1.55
N PHE A 88 -0.83 8.66 -0.34
CA PHE A 88 -0.16 7.42 0.05
C PHE A 88 -1.20 6.37 0.38
N MET A 89 -0.96 5.13 0.00
CA MET A 89 -1.88 4.04 0.30
C MET A 89 -1.85 3.74 1.80
N THR A 90 -3.03 3.74 2.43
CA THR A 90 -3.16 3.46 3.86
C THR A 90 -4.08 2.29 4.16
N GLY A 91 -4.80 1.75 3.18
CA GLY A 91 -5.68 0.62 3.45
C GLY A 91 -6.18 -0.07 2.20
N ARG A 92 -6.68 -1.28 2.37
CA ARG A 92 -7.29 -2.07 1.31
C ARG A 92 -8.40 -2.93 1.91
N HIS A 93 -9.54 -2.97 1.22
CA HIS A 93 -10.71 -3.76 1.62
C HIS A 93 -11.18 -4.56 0.43
N HIS A 94 -11.37 -5.85 0.61
CA HIS A 94 -11.88 -6.74 -0.42
C HIS A 94 -12.98 -7.63 0.15
N SER A 95 -14.02 -7.88 -0.66
CA SER A 95 -15.06 -8.83 -0.28
C SER A 95 -15.32 -9.79 -1.41
N GLY A 96 -15.54 -11.06 -1.09
CA GLY A 96 -15.84 -12.09 -2.06
C GLY A 96 -14.60 -12.67 -2.73
N ASP A 97 -14.83 -13.30 -3.88
CA ASP A 97 -13.78 -13.93 -4.67
C ASP A 97 -13.19 -12.95 -5.70
N GLU A 98 -12.60 -13.46 -6.77
CA GLU A 98 -12.01 -12.61 -7.81
C GLU A 98 -13.06 -11.78 -8.55
N ASN A 99 -14.33 -12.12 -8.42
CA ASN A 99 -15.42 -11.31 -8.98
C ASN A 99 -15.96 -10.29 -7.97
N GLY A 100 -15.45 -10.32 -6.74
CA GLY A 100 -15.82 -9.35 -5.72
C GLY A 100 -15.13 -8.01 -5.94
N MET A 101 -15.44 -7.08 -5.05
CA MET A 101 -14.99 -5.69 -5.19
C MET A 101 -13.91 -5.34 -4.18
N THR A 102 -12.98 -4.51 -4.62
CA THR A 102 -11.86 -4.03 -3.80
C THR A 102 -11.89 -2.52 -3.75
N ARG A 103 -11.60 -1.96 -2.58
CA ARG A 103 -11.45 -0.52 -2.38
C ARG A 103 -10.13 -0.23 -1.70
N TYR A 104 -9.58 0.95 -1.96
CA TYR A 104 -8.30 1.37 -1.40
C TYR A 104 -8.49 2.66 -0.63
N GLN A 105 -7.84 2.75 0.53
CA GLN A 105 -7.81 3.98 1.30
C GLN A 105 -6.47 4.66 1.07
N THR A 106 -6.49 5.99 0.94
CA THR A 106 -5.28 6.80 0.81
C THR A 106 -5.33 7.97 1.77
N GLY A 107 -4.17 8.51 2.09
CA GLY A 107 -4.04 9.69 2.93
C GLY A 107 -2.95 10.61 2.43
N ILE A 108 -2.93 11.82 2.96
CA ILE A 108 -1.93 12.83 2.65
C ILE A 108 -0.90 12.85 3.78
N VAL A 109 0.37 12.78 3.41
CA VAL A 109 1.48 12.85 4.37
C VAL A 109 1.91 14.30 4.50
N LYS A 110 1.92 14.80 5.73
CA LYS A 110 2.30 16.19 6.01
C LYS A 110 3.43 16.26 7.02
N PHE A 111 4.34 17.19 6.79
CA PHE A 111 5.41 17.50 7.72
C PHE A 111 5.63 19.01 7.72
N ASN A 112 5.44 19.64 8.90
CA ASN A 112 5.58 21.08 9.05
C ASN A 112 4.79 21.88 8.01
N GLY A 113 3.54 21.45 7.77
CA GLY A 113 2.66 22.11 6.81
C GLY A 113 2.95 21.80 5.35
N LYS A 114 4.00 21.07 5.05
CA LYS A 114 4.34 20.67 3.68
C LYS A 114 3.77 19.29 3.40
N LYS A 115 3.36 19.07 2.15
CA LYS A 115 2.88 17.77 1.69
C LYS A 115 4.04 16.99 1.10
N ALA A 116 4.16 15.73 1.51
CA ALA A 116 5.06 14.82 0.84
C ALA A 116 4.43 14.34 -0.46
N LYS A 117 5.28 13.97 -1.41
CA LYS A 117 4.86 13.35 -2.67
C LYS A 117 5.52 11.99 -2.79
N VAL A 118 4.88 11.11 -3.55
CA VAL A 118 5.46 9.81 -3.85
C VAL A 118 5.62 9.67 -5.35
N THR A 119 6.79 9.18 -5.77
CA THR A 119 7.12 8.97 -7.19
C THR A 119 7.31 7.49 -7.43
N HIS A 120 6.63 6.97 -8.46
CA HIS A 120 6.74 5.57 -8.82
C HIS A 120 8.18 5.20 -9.17
N TYR A 121 8.64 4.07 -8.66
CA TYR A 121 9.98 3.55 -8.93
C TYR A 121 9.82 2.16 -9.57
N PRO A 122 9.64 2.10 -10.91
CA PRO A 122 9.28 0.86 -11.59
C PRO A 122 10.25 -0.29 -11.36
N GLU A 123 11.54 0.00 -11.18
CA GLU A 123 12.56 -1.01 -10.97
C GLU A 123 12.33 -1.83 -9.70
N ALA A 124 11.54 -1.31 -8.76
CA ALA A 124 11.24 -1.99 -7.51
C ALA A 124 9.90 -2.71 -7.54
N ASP A 125 9.16 -2.65 -8.66
CA ASP A 125 7.88 -3.36 -8.76
C ASP A 125 8.10 -4.87 -8.60
N LEU A 126 7.19 -5.50 -7.85
CA LEU A 126 7.27 -6.94 -7.58
C LEU A 126 6.06 -7.64 -8.19
N VAL A 127 6.31 -8.70 -8.94
CA VAL A 127 5.26 -9.52 -9.55
C VAL A 127 5.27 -10.87 -8.87
N VAL A 128 4.14 -11.25 -8.29
CA VAL A 128 4.02 -12.52 -7.57
C VAL A 128 2.70 -13.19 -7.95
N ARG A 129 2.67 -14.50 -7.79
CA ARG A 129 1.42 -15.25 -7.91
C ARG A 129 0.58 -14.95 -6.67
N GLU A 130 -0.68 -14.60 -6.86
CA GLU A 130 -1.54 -14.20 -5.74
C GLU A 130 -1.59 -15.28 -4.65
N SER A 131 -1.77 -16.54 -5.04
CA SER A 131 -1.90 -17.63 -4.08
C SER A 131 -0.57 -18.09 -3.47
N GLY A 132 0.54 -17.50 -3.87
CA GLY A 132 1.87 -18.06 -3.58
C GLY A 132 2.38 -17.87 -2.16
N GLY A 133 1.75 -17.03 -1.37
CA GLY A 133 2.15 -16.84 0.01
C GLY A 133 3.44 -16.04 0.22
N LEU A 134 3.94 -15.40 -0.83
CA LEU A 134 5.19 -14.64 -0.71
C LEU A 134 4.97 -13.36 0.08
N GLU A 135 5.85 -13.12 1.04
CA GLU A 135 5.89 -11.83 1.75
C GLU A 135 6.37 -10.74 0.80
N VAL A 136 5.51 -9.77 0.53
CA VAL A 136 5.90 -8.62 -0.28
C VAL A 136 6.23 -7.47 0.67
N LEU A 137 7.48 -7.08 0.69
CA LEU A 137 7.98 -5.93 1.46
C LEU A 137 8.72 -5.00 0.51
N PRO A 138 8.77 -3.71 0.84
CA PRO A 138 9.45 -2.76 -0.04
C PRO A 138 10.97 -2.88 0.11
N LYS A 139 11.68 -2.37 -0.90
CA LYS A 139 13.09 -2.04 -0.72
C LYS A 139 13.21 -0.85 0.21
N ASP A 140 14.43 -0.58 0.67
CA ASP A 140 14.70 0.46 1.65
C ASP A 140 14.04 1.80 1.28
N ASN A 141 13.26 2.32 2.23
CA ASN A 141 12.64 3.64 2.16
C ASN A 141 11.63 3.81 1.01
N LEU A 142 11.07 2.70 0.51
CA LEU A 142 9.98 2.75 -0.46
C LEU A 142 8.66 2.43 0.22
N VAL A 143 7.57 2.86 -0.41
CA VAL A 143 6.21 2.58 0.06
C VAL A 143 5.40 1.99 -1.08
N MET A 144 4.30 1.33 -0.76
CA MET A 144 3.41 0.78 -1.76
C MET A 144 2.52 1.89 -2.31
N ILE A 145 2.42 1.99 -3.63
CA ILE A 145 1.60 3.00 -4.29
C ILE A 145 0.54 2.42 -5.19
N GLY A 146 0.58 1.12 -5.44
CA GLY A 146 -0.43 0.50 -6.30
C GLY A 146 -0.37 -1.01 -6.29
N ILE A 147 -1.49 -1.60 -6.71
CA ILE A 147 -1.63 -3.05 -6.85
C ILE A 147 -2.34 -3.31 -8.17
N LYS A 148 -1.78 -4.21 -8.97
CA LYS A 148 -2.38 -4.66 -10.23
C LYS A 148 -2.55 -6.16 -10.16
N HIS A 149 -3.79 -6.61 -10.26
CA HIS A 149 -4.09 -8.04 -10.25
C HIS A 149 -4.99 -8.39 -11.41
N SER A 150 -4.79 -9.57 -12.00
CA SER A 150 -5.67 -10.06 -13.04
C SER A 150 -5.99 -11.52 -12.79
N GLY A 151 -7.24 -11.90 -13.02
CA GLY A 151 -7.68 -13.28 -12.88
C GLY A 151 -8.02 -13.66 -11.44
N ASP A 152 -7.91 -14.95 -11.18
CA ASP A 152 -8.22 -15.52 -9.87
C ASP A 152 -6.95 -15.64 -9.00
N GLU A 153 -6.96 -16.52 -8.03
CA GLU A 153 -5.83 -16.72 -7.12
C GLU A 153 -4.60 -17.28 -7.82
N ASN A 154 -4.75 -17.82 -9.03
CA ASN A 154 -3.63 -18.31 -9.82
C ASN A 154 -3.05 -17.22 -10.72
N GLY A 155 -3.70 -16.07 -10.77
CA GLY A 155 -3.21 -14.94 -11.54
C GLY A 155 -2.06 -14.22 -10.84
N LEU A 156 -1.47 -13.28 -11.57
CA LEU A 156 -0.33 -12.53 -11.08
C LEU A 156 -0.78 -11.22 -10.45
N THR A 157 -0.12 -10.84 -9.38
CA THR A 157 -0.31 -9.56 -8.72
C THR A 157 0.99 -8.78 -8.78
N THR A 158 0.93 -7.54 -9.26
CA THR A 158 2.07 -6.64 -9.29
C THR A 158 1.89 -5.60 -8.20
N TYR A 159 2.92 -5.45 -7.36
CA TYR A 159 2.96 -4.42 -6.33
C TYR A 159 3.86 -3.31 -6.80
N CYS A 160 3.29 -2.12 -6.95
CA CYS A 160 4.02 -0.93 -7.40
C CYS A 160 4.53 -0.18 -6.19
N GLN A 161 5.79 0.21 -6.24
CA GLN A 161 6.46 0.91 -5.14
C GLN A 161 6.93 2.28 -5.58
N GLY A 162 7.09 3.18 -4.63
CA GLY A 162 7.56 4.51 -4.91
C GLY A 162 8.42 5.09 -3.79
N TYR A 163 9.19 6.11 -4.13
CA TYR A 163 10.01 6.82 -3.17
C TYR A 163 9.36 8.15 -2.82
N ILE A 164 9.69 8.63 -1.62
CA ILE A 164 9.03 9.79 -1.01
C ILE A 164 9.89 11.02 -1.23
N VAL A 165 9.24 12.12 -1.60
CA VAL A 165 9.90 13.42 -1.76
C VAL A 165 9.15 14.46 -0.93
N ILE A 166 9.88 15.18 -0.11
CA ILE A 166 9.34 16.31 0.65
C ILE A 166 10.08 17.55 0.18
N SER A 167 9.34 18.55 -0.20
CA SER A 167 9.94 19.78 -0.69
C SER A 167 9.34 21.01 0.00
#